data_b99a904d7314f90ece2c077917ff6dcc
#
_entry.id   b99a904d7314f90ece2c077917ff6dcc
#
_cell.length_a   1.000
_cell.length_b   1.000
_cell.length_c   1.000
_cell.angle_alpha   90.00
_cell.angle_beta   90.00
_cell.angle_gamma   90.00
#
_symmetry.space_group_name_H-M   'P 1'
#
loop_
_entity.id
_entity.type
_entity.pdbx_description
1 polymer ?
#
loop_
_entity_poly.entity_id
_entity_poly.type
_entity_poly.pdbx_seq_one_letter_code
_entity_poly.pdbx_strand_id
1 'polypeptide(L)'
;MAELIDFALHIDRSLLELVAIYGIWIYLILFLIVFAETGLVVTPFLPGDSLLFATGALAAAGVLDPRLAVGLLSLAAISGDAVNYAVGRAAGVRIIHLSRVDKRWGRWINPGYVARAHDFFERHGGKAIVLGRFVPIVRTFVPFVAGAAEMSYPAFAVYNIGGALVWVGACIGAGYAFGNVPIVKDNFSLVTIGIVIVSILPMVFEYLRYRRQGISAH
;
A
#
# COMPACT_ATOMS: atom_id res chain seq x y z
N MET A 1 -9.09 4.57 30.70
CA MET A 1 -8.88 5.87 30.01
C MET A 1 -7.52 6.47 30.34
N ALA A 2 -7.12 6.51 31.64
CA ALA A 2 -5.78 6.99 32.01
C ALA A 2 -4.63 6.18 31.37
N GLU A 3 -4.73 4.86 31.32
CA GLU A 3 -3.74 3.99 30.68
C GLU A 3 -3.62 4.20 29.16
N LEU A 4 -4.72 4.49 28.47
CA LEU A 4 -4.70 4.82 27.05
C LEU A 4 -4.06 6.19 26.76
N ILE A 5 -4.26 7.15 27.67
CA ILE A 5 -3.65 8.47 27.57
C ILE A 5 -2.16 8.37 27.90
N ASP A 6 -1.78 7.59 28.92
CA ASP A 6 -0.40 7.34 29.29
C ASP A 6 0.37 6.57 28.20
N PHE A 7 -0.27 5.56 27.60
CA PHE A 7 0.26 4.85 26.44
C PHE A 7 0.46 5.81 25.25
N ALA A 8 -0.48 6.71 24.98
CA ALA A 8 -0.39 7.68 23.89
C ALA A 8 0.70 8.74 24.14
N LEU A 9 0.94 9.13 25.39
CA LEU A 9 1.97 10.11 25.77
C LEU A 9 3.38 9.50 25.84
N HIS A 10 3.51 8.19 26.02
CA HIS A 10 4.79 7.48 26.11
C HIS A 10 4.94 6.45 24.97
N ILE A 11 4.30 6.71 23.83
CA ILE A 11 4.29 5.81 22.66
C ILE A 11 5.71 5.51 22.16
N ASP A 12 6.65 6.45 22.31
CA ASP A 12 8.07 6.30 21.95
C ASP A 12 8.75 5.20 22.78
N ARG A 13 8.53 5.17 24.10
CA ARG A 13 9.08 4.13 24.97
C ARG A 13 8.39 2.79 24.73
N SER A 14 7.07 2.83 24.58
CA SER A 14 6.29 1.63 24.27
C SER A 14 6.63 1.04 22.90
N LEU A 15 6.91 1.88 21.89
CA LEU A 15 7.37 1.42 20.57
C LEU A 15 8.78 0.82 20.64
N LEU A 16 9.70 1.43 21.41
CA LEU A 16 11.05 0.88 21.59
C LEU A 16 11.00 -0.45 22.33
N GLU A 17 10.13 -0.59 23.36
CA GLU A 17 9.89 -1.83 24.07
C GLU A 17 9.22 -2.88 23.17
N LEU A 18 8.23 -2.49 22.37
CA LEU A 18 7.61 -3.37 21.38
C LEU A 18 8.61 -3.86 20.34
N VAL A 19 9.50 -2.99 19.85
CA VAL A 19 10.57 -3.39 18.92
C VAL A 19 11.58 -4.30 19.62
N ALA A 20 11.91 -4.06 20.89
CA ALA A 20 12.79 -4.93 21.64
C ALA A 20 12.17 -6.32 21.90
N ILE A 21 10.86 -6.38 22.13
CA ILE A 21 10.13 -7.64 22.39
C ILE A 21 9.78 -8.35 21.09
N TYR A 22 9.26 -7.63 20.11
CA TYR A 22 8.74 -8.21 18.86
C TYR A 22 9.72 -8.15 17.68
N GLY A 23 10.83 -7.41 17.79
CA GLY A 23 11.97 -7.40 16.87
C GLY A 23 11.61 -7.67 15.40
N ILE A 24 11.92 -8.89 14.96
CA ILE A 24 11.71 -9.33 13.58
C ILE A 24 10.21 -9.40 13.16
N TRP A 25 9.29 -9.57 14.13
CA TRP A 25 7.86 -9.66 13.84
C TRP A 25 7.27 -8.37 13.29
N ILE A 26 7.82 -7.21 13.65
CA ILE A 26 7.39 -5.91 13.09
C ILE A 26 7.67 -5.90 11.59
N TYR A 27 8.86 -6.33 11.18
CA TYR A 27 9.21 -6.42 9.77
C TYR A 27 8.31 -7.41 9.02
N LEU A 28 7.97 -8.54 9.65
CA LEU A 28 7.05 -9.51 9.06
C LEU A 28 5.64 -8.93 8.88
N ILE A 29 5.13 -8.22 9.88
CA ILE A 29 3.82 -7.56 9.81
C ILE A 29 3.81 -6.51 8.70
N LEU A 30 4.83 -5.64 8.65
CA LEU A 30 4.98 -4.63 7.60
C LEU A 30 5.05 -5.28 6.21
N PHE A 31 5.83 -6.36 6.08
CA PHE A 31 5.93 -7.15 4.86
C PHE A 31 4.56 -7.68 4.44
N LEU A 32 3.83 -8.33 5.34
CA LEU A 32 2.54 -8.94 5.03
C LEU A 32 1.50 -7.89 4.65
N ILE A 33 1.49 -6.72 5.29
CA ILE A 33 0.57 -5.63 4.95
C ILE A 33 0.86 -5.10 3.55
N VAL A 34 2.12 -4.77 3.23
CA VAL A 34 2.51 -4.27 1.91
C VAL A 34 2.29 -5.33 0.84
N PHE A 35 2.63 -6.59 1.11
CA PHE A 35 2.39 -7.71 0.21
C PHE A 35 0.88 -7.89 -0.07
N ALA A 36 0.04 -7.86 0.97
CA ALA A 36 -1.40 -8.00 0.81
C ALA A 36 -2.00 -6.82 0.02
N GLU A 37 -1.55 -5.60 0.28
CA GLU A 37 -2.01 -4.41 -0.43
C GLU A 37 -1.68 -4.44 -1.92
N THR A 38 -0.48 -4.86 -2.29
CA THR A 38 -0.04 -4.90 -3.69
C THR A 38 -0.51 -6.16 -4.40
N GLY A 39 -0.62 -7.29 -3.68
CA GLY A 39 -0.96 -8.59 -4.25
C GLY A 39 -2.46 -8.86 -4.37
N LEU A 40 -3.27 -8.26 -3.51
CA LEU A 40 -4.72 -8.48 -3.50
C LEU A 40 -5.42 -7.35 -4.24
N VAL A 41 -6.03 -7.66 -5.37
CA VAL A 41 -6.82 -6.72 -6.21
C VAL A 41 -8.01 -6.11 -5.44
N VAL A 42 -8.40 -6.73 -4.33
CA VAL A 42 -9.63 -6.41 -3.57
C VAL A 42 -9.41 -5.34 -2.50
N THR A 43 -8.17 -5.02 -2.14
CA THR A 43 -7.84 -4.16 -1.00
C THR A 43 -7.14 -2.84 -1.40
N PRO A 44 -7.73 -1.99 -2.26
CA PRO A 44 -7.12 -0.70 -2.62
C PRO A 44 -7.13 0.31 -1.45
N PHE A 45 -7.60 -0.10 -0.28
CA PHE A 45 -7.83 0.76 0.88
C PHE A 45 -6.80 0.59 2.00
N LEU A 46 -5.82 -0.31 1.88
CA LEU A 46 -4.75 -0.38 2.87
C LEU A 46 -3.81 0.84 2.73
N PRO A 47 -3.39 1.43 3.85
CA PRO A 47 -2.62 2.69 3.85
C PRO A 47 -1.12 2.44 3.61
N GLY A 48 -0.73 1.78 2.50
CA GLY A 48 0.66 1.40 2.23
C GLY A 48 1.61 2.58 2.12
N ASP A 49 1.21 3.66 1.44
CA ASP A 49 2.05 4.86 1.32
C ASP A 49 2.36 5.46 2.69
N SER A 50 1.32 5.56 3.53
CA SER A 50 1.47 6.08 4.90
C SER A 50 2.26 5.12 5.79
N LEU A 51 2.11 3.80 5.58
CA LEU A 51 2.87 2.79 6.31
C LEU A 51 4.36 2.86 5.95
N LEU A 52 4.70 3.00 4.68
CA LEU A 52 6.08 3.18 4.22
C LEU A 52 6.67 4.49 4.76
N PHE A 53 5.90 5.58 4.75
CA PHE A 53 6.31 6.85 5.32
C PHE A 53 6.55 6.73 6.83
N ALA A 54 5.62 6.13 7.58
CA ALA A 54 5.77 5.88 9.02
C ALA A 54 6.99 5.00 9.32
N THR A 55 7.24 3.97 8.50
CA THR A 55 8.43 3.12 8.60
C THR A 55 9.71 3.95 8.45
N GLY A 56 9.72 4.91 7.53
CA GLY A 56 10.83 5.85 7.37
C GLY A 56 11.05 6.74 8.59
N ALA A 57 9.98 7.29 9.16
CA ALA A 57 10.05 8.10 10.37
C ALA A 57 10.54 7.29 11.59
N LEU A 58 10.06 6.04 11.76
CA LEU A 58 10.55 5.12 12.78
C LEU A 58 12.03 4.76 12.60
N ALA A 59 12.48 4.61 11.36
CA ALA A 59 13.88 4.38 11.05
C ALA A 59 14.75 5.60 11.39
N ALA A 60 14.25 6.83 11.19
CA ALA A 60 14.94 8.06 11.61
C ALA A 60 15.05 8.18 13.12
N ALA A 61 14.06 7.67 13.87
CA ALA A 61 14.08 7.58 15.33
C ALA A 61 15.01 6.46 15.88
N GLY A 62 15.62 5.65 14.99
CA GLY A 62 16.48 4.52 15.38
C GLY A 62 15.73 3.27 15.82
N VAL A 63 14.41 3.23 15.64
CA VAL A 63 13.54 2.10 16.01
C VAL A 63 13.67 0.94 15.00
N LEU A 64 13.83 1.28 13.71
CA LEU A 64 13.96 0.30 12.63
C LEU A 64 15.26 0.53 11.86
N ASP A 65 15.85 -0.56 11.32
CA ASP A 65 16.95 -0.45 10.37
C ASP A 65 16.41 -0.01 8.99
N PRO A 66 16.83 1.15 8.47
CA PRO A 66 16.31 1.68 7.21
C PRO A 66 16.67 0.81 6.00
N ARG A 67 17.84 0.15 6.01
CA ARG A 67 18.29 -0.70 4.89
C ARG A 67 17.47 -1.98 4.83
N LEU A 68 17.25 -2.60 5.99
CA LEU A 68 16.42 -3.80 6.10
C LEU A 68 14.98 -3.49 5.73
N ALA A 69 14.44 -2.36 6.20
CA ALA A 69 13.08 -1.93 5.86
C ALA A 69 12.91 -1.70 4.35
N VAL A 70 13.81 -0.96 3.71
CA VAL A 70 13.75 -0.71 2.25
C VAL A 70 13.85 -2.02 1.47
N GLY A 71 14.81 -2.90 1.82
CA GLY A 71 14.98 -4.18 1.13
C GLY A 71 13.76 -5.09 1.26
N LEU A 72 13.28 -5.27 2.49
CA LEU A 72 12.17 -6.18 2.78
C LEU A 72 10.84 -5.69 2.20
N LEU A 73 10.54 -4.39 2.33
CA LEU A 73 9.29 -3.83 1.82
C LEU A 73 9.30 -3.68 0.29
N SER A 74 10.48 -3.48 -0.32
CA SER A 74 10.62 -3.61 -1.77
C SER A 74 10.34 -5.04 -2.23
N LEU A 75 10.86 -6.04 -1.54
CA LEU A 75 10.57 -7.44 -1.84
C LEU A 75 9.09 -7.77 -1.68
N ALA A 76 8.42 -7.25 -0.63
CA ALA A 76 6.98 -7.40 -0.43
C ALA A 76 6.19 -6.82 -1.61
N ALA A 77 6.53 -5.60 -2.03
CA ALA A 77 5.86 -4.92 -3.15
C ALA A 77 6.07 -5.66 -4.48
N ILE A 78 7.31 -6.10 -4.76
CA ILE A 78 7.65 -6.84 -5.98
C ILE A 78 6.90 -8.17 -6.04
N SER A 79 6.92 -8.93 -4.94
CA SER A 79 6.27 -10.24 -4.87
C SER A 79 4.75 -10.13 -4.88
N GLY A 80 4.18 -9.13 -4.21
CA GLY A 80 2.75 -8.85 -4.25
C GLY A 80 2.26 -8.56 -5.67
N ASP A 81 2.91 -7.62 -6.37
CA ASP A 81 2.56 -7.32 -7.77
C ASP A 81 2.78 -8.51 -8.70
N ALA A 82 3.79 -9.35 -8.45
CA ALA A 82 4.00 -10.56 -9.24
C ALA A 82 2.83 -11.55 -9.08
N VAL A 83 2.30 -11.70 -7.87
CA VAL A 83 1.09 -12.51 -7.60
C VAL A 83 -0.11 -11.89 -8.31
N ASN A 84 -0.31 -10.58 -8.20
CA ASN A 84 -1.38 -9.85 -8.83
C ASN A 84 -1.35 -9.98 -10.37
N TYR A 85 -0.17 -9.84 -10.97
CA TYR A 85 0.07 -10.09 -12.40
C TYR A 85 -0.28 -11.54 -12.77
N ALA A 86 0.17 -12.53 -11.99
CA ALA A 86 -0.10 -13.94 -12.25
C ALA A 86 -1.61 -14.26 -12.21
N VAL A 87 -2.33 -13.66 -11.26
CA VAL A 87 -3.80 -13.77 -11.19
C VAL A 87 -4.44 -13.11 -12.42
N GLY A 88 -3.98 -11.93 -12.83
CA GLY A 88 -4.43 -11.26 -14.05
C GLY A 88 -4.21 -12.12 -15.29
N ARG A 89 -3.04 -12.73 -15.43
CA ARG A 89 -2.70 -13.59 -16.57
C ARG A 89 -3.50 -14.89 -16.60
N ALA A 90 -3.72 -15.51 -15.43
CA ALA A 90 -4.43 -16.79 -15.36
C ALA A 90 -5.95 -16.67 -15.51
N ALA A 91 -6.54 -15.60 -14.98
CA ALA A 91 -7.98 -15.49 -14.84
C ALA A 91 -8.56 -14.11 -15.25
N GLY A 92 -7.72 -13.17 -15.67
CA GLY A 92 -8.10 -11.75 -15.84
C GLY A 92 -9.26 -11.54 -16.79
N VAL A 93 -9.21 -12.13 -17.99
CA VAL A 93 -10.29 -12.03 -18.99
C VAL A 93 -11.59 -12.60 -18.44
N ARG A 94 -11.53 -13.75 -17.75
CA ARG A 94 -12.70 -14.42 -17.16
C ARG A 94 -13.29 -13.62 -16.00
N ILE A 95 -12.43 -13.07 -15.15
CA ILE A 95 -12.84 -12.23 -14.00
C ILE A 95 -13.47 -10.93 -14.48
N ILE A 96 -12.88 -10.26 -15.49
CA ILE A 96 -13.43 -9.04 -16.08
C ILE A 96 -14.82 -9.32 -16.70
N HIS A 97 -14.98 -10.44 -17.40
CA HIS A 97 -16.26 -10.82 -17.98
C HIS A 97 -17.31 -11.10 -16.91
N LEU A 98 -16.98 -11.91 -15.90
CA LEU A 98 -17.86 -12.24 -14.79
C LEU A 98 -18.27 -11.00 -13.97
N SER A 99 -17.38 -10.05 -13.75
CA SER A 99 -17.68 -8.81 -13.01
C SER A 99 -18.69 -7.91 -13.72
N ARG A 100 -18.80 -8.01 -15.06
CA ARG A 100 -19.82 -7.31 -15.87
C ARG A 100 -21.18 -8.00 -15.85
N VAL A 101 -21.20 -9.32 -15.71
CA VAL A 101 -22.42 -10.13 -15.85
C VAL A 101 -23.06 -10.43 -14.49
N ASP A 102 -22.26 -10.68 -13.44
CA ASP A 102 -22.72 -11.07 -12.11
C ASP A 102 -22.43 -9.98 -11.07
N LYS A 103 -23.50 -9.39 -10.50
CA LYS A 103 -23.42 -8.38 -9.44
C LYS A 103 -22.67 -8.85 -8.17
N ARG A 104 -22.57 -10.17 -7.93
CA ARG A 104 -21.81 -10.74 -6.79
C ARG A 104 -20.31 -10.47 -6.95
N TRP A 105 -19.77 -10.66 -8.15
CA TRP A 105 -18.36 -10.40 -8.47
C TRP A 105 -18.06 -8.91 -8.62
N GLY A 106 -19.00 -8.13 -9.12
CA GLY A 106 -18.88 -6.66 -9.20
C GLY A 106 -18.79 -5.97 -7.83
N ARG A 107 -19.17 -6.65 -6.74
CA ARG A 107 -18.99 -6.15 -5.37
C ARG A 107 -17.54 -6.19 -4.92
N TRP A 108 -16.74 -7.16 -5.41
CA TRP A 108 -15.35 -7.35 -5.03
C TRP A 108 -14.39 -6.63 -5.99
N ILE A 109 -14.72 -6.57 -7.26
CA ILE A 109 -13.89 -5.93 -8.29
C ILE A 109 -14.78 -4.92 -9.02
N ASN A 110 -14.54 -3.63 -8.75
CA ASN A 110 -15.27 -2.56 -9.41
C ASN A 110 -14.83 -2.48 -10.89
N PRO A 111 -15.73 -2.75 -11.87
CA PRO A 111 -15.39 -2.72 -13.29
C PRO A 111 -14.86 -1.36 -13.75
N GLY A 112 -15.27 -0.27 -13.11
CA GLY A 112 -14.80 1.08 -13.41
C GLY A 112 -13.33 1.29 -13.05
N TYR A 113 -12.82 0.63 -12.00
CA TYR A 113 -11.40 0.70 -11.63
C TYR A 113 -10.54 -0.11 -12.59
N VAL A 114 -11.02 -1.29 -12.99
CA VAL A 114 -10.34 -2.11 -14.02
C VAL A 114 -10.26 -1.36 -15.34
N ALA A 115 -11.36 -0.71 -15.77
CA ALA A 115 -11.38 0.07 -17.00
C ALA A 115 -10.38 1.24 -16.97
N ARG A 116 -10.32 1.99 -15.85
CA ARG A 116 -9.33 3.07 -15.68
C ARG A 116 -7.89 2.58 -15.74
N ALA A 117 -7.61 1.43 -15.10
CA ALA A 117 -6.28 0.83 -15.15
C ALA A 117 -5.92 0.35 -16.55
N HIS A 118 -6.91 -0.21 -17.29
CA HIS A 118 -6.73 -0.63 -18.66
C HIS A 118 -6.44 0.56 -19.58
N ASP A 119 -7.24 1.63 -19.51
CA ASP A 119 -7.02 2.86 -20.28
C ASP A 119 -5.65 3.49 -19.96
N PHE A 120 -5.25 3.44 -18.70
CA PHE A 120 -3.94 3.94 -18.28
C PHE A 120 -2.80 3.08 -18.82
N PHE A 121 -2.98 1.75 -18.82
CA PHE A 121 -2.01 0.81 -19.36
C PHE A 121 -1.88 0.94 -20.88
N GLU A 122 -2.98 1.07 -21.62
CA GLU A 122 -2.98 1.28 -23.06
C GLU A 122 -2.23 2.57 -23.47
N ARG A 123 -2.39 3.64 -22.68
CA ARG A 123 -1.71 4.93 -22.95
C ARG A 123 -0.22 4.92 -22.64
N HIS A 124 0.22 4.21 -21.61
CA HIS A 124 1.59 4.30 -21.07
C HIS A 124 2.40 3.04 -21.29
N GLY A 125 1.79 1.94 -21.73
CA GLY A 125 2.45 0.65 -21.93
C GLY A 125 3.14 0.17 -20.64
N GLY A 126 4.34 -0.41 -20.74
CA GLY A 126 5.09 -0.89 -19.58
C GLY A 126 5.41 0.18 -18.53
N LYS A 127 5.52 1.44 -18.92
CA LYS A 127 5.72 2.56 -17.98
C LYS A 127 4.53 2.75 -17.04
N ALA A 128 3.33 2.27 -17.41
CA ALA A 128 2.16 2.30 -16.56
C ALA A 128 2.38 1.58 -15.22
N ILE A 129 3.23 0.53 -15.21
CA ILE A 129 3.55 -0.24 -14.00
C ILE A 129 4.28 0.64 -12.98
N VAL A 130 5.22 1.48 -13.44
CA VAL A 130 5.95 2.42 -12.58
C VAL A 130 5.07 3.61 -12.20
N LEU A 131 4.47 4.27 -13.18
CA LEU A 131 3.66 5.48 -12.97
C LEU A 131 2.38 5.18 -12.18
N GLY A 132 1.77 4.02 -12.43
CA GLY A 132 0.56 3.58 -11.75
C GLY A 132 0.73 3.46 -10.24
N ARG A 133 1.93 3.16 -9.75
CA ARG A 133 2.22 3.07 -8.30
C ARG A 133 1.96 4.37 -7.55
N PHE A 134 2.07 5.51 -8.22
CA PHE A 134 1.80 6.84 -7.64
C PHE A 134 0.35 7.28 -7.77
N VAL A 135 -0.50 6.47 -8.40
CA VAL A 135 -1.94 6.76 -8.54
C VAL A 135 -2.74 5.75 -7.72
N PRO A 136 -3.34 6.15 -6.58
CA PRO A 136 -3.84 5.23 -5.55
C PRO A 136 -4.74 4.09 -6.06
N ILE A 137 -5.72 4.38 -6.92
CA ILE A 137 -6.63 3.35 -7.45
C ILE A 137 -5.97 2.53 -8.55
N VAL A 138 -5.14 3.17 -9.38
CA VAL A 138 -4.54 2.55 -10.57
C VAL A 138 -3.49 1.52 -10.18
N ARG A 139 -2.72 1.76 -9.11
CA ARG A 139 -1.59 0.93 -8.70
C ARG A 139 -1.95 -0.53 -8.42
N THR A 140 -3.12 -0.78 -7.83
CA THR A 140 -3.56 -2.13 -7.49
C THR A 140 -4.06 -2.92 -8.70
N PHE A 141 -4.53 -2.21 -9.73
CA PHE A 141 -5.12 -2.84 -10.92
C PHE A 141 -4.15 -2.95 -12.09
N VAL A 142 -3.10 -2.11 -12.17
CA VAL A 142 -2.15 -2.13 -13.29
C VAL A 142 -1.41 -3.45 -13.43
N PRO A 143 -0.88 -4.10 -12.37
CA PRO A 143 -0.26 -5.41 -12.50
C PRO A 143 -1.24 -6.48 -12.99
N PHE A 144 -2.48 -6.44 -12.49
CA PHE A 144 -3.56 -7.34 -12.94
C PHE A 144 -3.86 -7.15 -14.42
N VAL A 145 -4.03 -5.90 -14.88
CA VAL A 145 -4.30 -5.56 -16.27
C VAL A 145 -3.14 -5.95 -17.17
N ALA A 146 -1.90 -5.72 -16.74
CA ALA A 146 -0.70 -6.12 -17.48
C ALA A 146 -0.66 -7.65 -17.68
N GLY A 147 -1.07 -8.42 -16.65
CA GLY A 147 -1.22 -9.87 -16.74
C GLY A 147 -2.34 -10.28 -17.69
N ALA A 148 -3.52 -9.65 -17.57
CA ALA A 148 -4.68 -9.91 -18.43
C ALA A 148 -4.45 -9.52 -19.90
N ALA A 149 -3.62 -8.50 -20.17
CA ALA A 149 -3.17 -8.09 -21.49
C ALA A 149 -1.99 -8.93 -22.02
N GLU A 150 -1.64 -10.03 -21.33
CA GLU A 150 -0.59 -10.98 -21.73
C GLU A 150 0.81 -10.35 -21.91
N MET A 151 1.10 -9.25 -21.20
CA MET A 151 2.44 -8.67 -21.19
C MET A 151 3.49 -9.75 -20.82
N SER A 152 4.66 -9.77 -21.47
CA SER A 152 5.69 -10.74 -21.13
C SER A 152 6.22 -10.53 -19.71
N TYR A 153 6.38 -11.61 -18.95
CA TYR A 153 6.83 -11.52 -17.55
C TYR A 153 8.20 -10.84 -17.37
N PRO A 154 9.22 -11.07 -18.23
CA PRO A 154 10.49 -10.35 -18.09
C PRO A 154 10.35 -8.83 -18.23
N ALA A 155 9.53 -8.35 -19.18
CA ALA A 155 9.26 -6.94 -19.34
C ALA A 155 8.50 -6.39 -18.12
N PHE A 156 7.47 -7.09 -17.65
CA PHE A 156 6.76 -6.75 -16.40
C PHE A 156 7.73 -6.66 -15.23
N ALA A 157 8.58 -7.67 -15.01
CA ALA A 157 9.50 -7.75 -13.89
C ALA A 157 10.47 -6.55 -13.83
N VAL A 158 11.01 -6.12 -14.97
CA VAL A 158 11.91 -4.94 -15.03
C VAL A 158 11.19 -3.68 -14.53
N TYR A 159 9.98 -3.40 -15.03
CA TYR A 159 9.20 -2.24 -14.61
C TYR A 159 8.71 -2.39 -13.16
N ASN A 160 8.35 -3.60 -12.73
CA ASN A 160 7.90 -3.89 -11.38
C ASN A 160 9.03 -3.64 -10.36
N ILE A 161 10.21 -4.21 -10.59
CA ILE A 161 11.37 -4.03 -9.70
C ILE A 161 11.77 -2.56 -9.63
N GLY A 162 11.96 -1.91 -10.79
CA GLY A 162 12.31 -0.49 -10.84
C GLY A 162 11.27 0.40 -10.14
N GLY A 163 10.00 0.17 -10.42
CA GLY A 163 8.90 0.91 -9.80
C GLY A 163 8.80 0.70 -8.29
N ALA A 164 9.00 -0.54 -7.81
CA ALA A 164 8.98 -0.84 -6.39
C ALA A 164 10.12 -0.14 -5.63
N LEU A 165 11.34 -0.21 -6.15
CA LEU A 165 12.49 0.45 -5.54
C LEU A 165 12.31 1.97 -5.46
N VAL A 166 11.83 2.59 -6.54
CA VAL A 166 11.56 4.04 -6.58
C VAL A 166 10.45 4.41 -5.61
N TRP A 167 9.33 3.69 -5.60
CA TRP A 167 8.20 3.98 -4.73
C TRP A 167 8.53 3.79 -3.24
N VAL A 168 9.07 2.62 -2.87
CA VAL A 168 9.45 2.32 -1.48
C VAL A 168 10.55 3.26 -1.01
N GLY A 169 11.58 3.48 -1.84
CA GLY A 169 12.67 4.40 -1.54
C GLY A 169 12.19 5.84 -1.36
N ALA A 170 11.27 6.33 -2.20
CA ALA A 170 10.70 7.66 -2.08
C ALA A 170 9.87 7.81 -0.80
N CYS A 171 8.98 6.87 -0.50
CA CYS A 171 8.11 6.93 0.68
C CYS A 171 8.90 6.81 1.99
N ILE A 172 9.79 5.79 2.09
CA ILE A 172 10.63 5.60 3.28
C ILE A 172 11.64 6.75 3.40
N GLY A 173 12.26 7.19 2.29
CA GLY A 173 13.18 8.32 2.28
C GLY A 173 12.53 9.62 2.72
N ALA A 174 11.32 9.92 2.24
CA ALA A 174 10.55 11.08 2.68
C ALA A 174 10.22 11.00 4.18
N GLY A 175 9.75 9.83 4.66
CA GLY A 175 9.49 9.60 6.08
C GLY A 175 10.74 9.74 6.94
N TYR A 176 11.89 9.22 6.48
CA TYR A 176 13.17 9.34 7.16
C TYR A 176 13.65 10.80 7.24
N ALA A 177 13.56 11.54 6.13
CA ALA A 177 13.89 12.95 6.11
C ALA A 177 13.00 13.75 7.05
N PHE A 178 11.68 13.51 7.03
CA PHE A 178 10.71 14.14 7.90
C PHE A 178 10.97 13.80 9.37
N GLY A 179 11.20 12.53 9.71
CA GLY A 179 11.49 12.06 11.07
C GLY A 179 12.78 12.66 11.65
N ASN A 180 13.69 13.15 10.81
CA ASN A 180 14.91 13.84 11.25
C ASN A 180 14.74 15.33 11.53
N VAL A 181 13.59 15.94 11.24
CA VAL A 181 13.31 17.34 11.55
C VAL A 181 13.26 17.52 13.08
N PRO A 182 13.97 18.51 13.68
CA PRO A 182 14.04 18.66 15.13
C PRO A 182 12.67 18.72 15.82
N ILE A 183 11.72 19.50 15.29
CA ILE A 183 10.34 19.61 15.82
C ILE A 183 9.63 18.26 15.83
N VAL A 184 9.89 17.40 14.83
CA VAL A 184 9.29 16.07 14.71
C VAL A 184 9.91 15.12 15.74
N LYS A 185 11.24 15.19 15.95
CA LYS A 185 11.94 14.40 16.97
C LYS A 185 11.45 14.72 18.38
N ASP A 186 11.29 16.02 18.67
CA ASP A 186 10.86 16.48 19.99
C ASP A 186 9.38 16.16 20.28
N ASN A 187 8.57 15.91 19.24
CA ASN A 187 7.15 15.60 19.34
C ASN A 187 6.78 14.29 18.61
N PHE A 188 7.69 13.33 18.61
CA PHE A 188 7.56 12.10 17.81
C PHE A 188 6.24 11.37 18.04
N SER A 189 5.77 11.27 19.28
CA SER A 189 4.50 10.64 19.64
C SER A 189 3.30 11.32 18.96
N LEU A 190 3.24 12.66 19.00
CA LEU A 190 2.16 13.42 18.35
C LEU A 190 2.19 13.29 16.84
N VAL A 191 3.37 13.29 16.25
CA VAL A 191 3.57 13.12 14.81
C VAL A 191 3.14 11.71 14.37
N THR A 192 3.52 10.68 15.12
CA THR A 192 3.13 9.29 14.83
C THR A 192 1.61 9.12 14.89
N ILE A 193 0.96 9.67 15.90
CA ILE A 193 -0.51 9.69 16.01
C ILE A 193 -1.13 10.43 14.82
N GLY A 194 -0.57 11.60 14.45
CA GLY A 194 -1.00 12.36 13.28
C GLY A 194 -0.90 11.58 11.98
N ILE A 195 0.20 10.87 11.74
CA ILE A 195 0.40 10.01 10.57
C ILE A 195 -0.64 8.90 10.54
N VAL A 196 -0.89 8.23 11.68
CA VAL A 196 -1.89 7.16 11.78
C VAL A 196 -3.29 7.70 11.48
N ILE A 197 -3.67 8.85 12.06
CA ILE A 197 -4.97 9.48 11.81
C ILE A 197 -5.11 9.83 10.33
N VAL A 198 -4.14 10.51 9.73
CA VAL A 198 -4.14 10.88 8.30
C VAL A 198 -4.22 9.64 7.41
N SER A 199 -3.58 8.54 7.80
CA SER A 199 -3.59 7.27 7.06
C SER A 199 -4.97 6.59 7.09
N ILE A 200 -5.69 6.70 8.20
CA ILE A 200 -7.01 6.08 8.37
C ILE A 200 -8.12 6.95 7.74
N LEU A 201 -7.94 8.26 7.68
CA LEU A 201 -8.92 9.22 7.16
C LEU A 201 -9.46 8.85 5.76
N PRO A 202 -8.65 8.55 4.75
CA PRO A 202 -9.14 8.15 3.43
C PRO A 202 -10.01 6.89 3.47
N MET A 203 -9.61 5.90 4.28
CA MET A 203 -10.36 4.65 4.45
C MET A 203 -11.72 4.88 5.10
N VAL A 204 -11.78 5.72 6.14
CA VAL A 204 -13.03 6.09 6.81
C VAL A 204 -13.93 6.90 5.88
N PHE A 205 -13.36 7.86 5.14
CA PHE A 205 -14.10 8.69 4.19
C PHE A 205 -14.73 7.85 3.06
N GLU A 206 -13.96 6.92 2.48
CA GLU A 206 -14.44 6.03 1.42
C GLU A 206 -15.52 5.07 1.97
N TYR A 207 -15.33 4.51 3.18
CA TYR A 207 -16.32 3.69 3.85
C TYR A 207 -17.65 4.45 4.09
N LEU A 208 -17.57 5.68 4.56
CA LEU A 208 -18.74 6.54 4.77
C LEU A 208 -19.41 6.90 3.44
N ARG A 209 -18.65 7.17 2.40
CA ARG A 209 -19.16 7.43 1.05
C ARG A 209 -19.88 6.22 0.47
N TYR A 210 -19.30 5.04 0.64
CA TYR A 210 -19.93 3.79 0.22
C TYR A 210 -21.25 3.52 0.95
N ARG A 211 -21.30 3.76 2.25
CA ARG A 211 -22.53 3.64 3.04
C ARG A 211 -23.63 4.60 2.59
N ARG A 212 -23.28 5.84 2.22
CA ARG A 212 -24.23 6.84 1.72
C ARG A 212 -24.79 6.46 0.34
N GLN A 213 -24.02 5.86 -0.52
CA GLN A 213 -24.49 5.40 -1.83
C GLN A 213 -25.38 4.15 -1.76
N GLY A 214 -25.23 3.31 -0.75
CA GLY A 214 -26.08 2.15 -0.49
C GLY A 214 -27.46 2.48 0.08
N ILE A 215 -27.65 3.68 0.64
CA ILE A 215 -28.94 4.13 1.24
C ILE A 215 -29.84 4.81 0.18
N SER A 216 -29.28 5.23 -0.97
CA SER A 216 -30.04 5.88 -2.06
C SER A 216 -30.60 4.92 -3.10
N ALA A 217 -30.53 3.61 -2.85
CA ALA A 217 -30.99 2.55 -3.77
C ALA A 217 -32.20 1.75 -3.21
N HIS A 218 -33.00 2.36 -2.36
CA HIS A 218 -34.31 1.85 -1.94
C HIS A 218 -35.41 2.86 -2.20
#